data_ef44fa758c3d04c55c6fee2b1ee8549f
#
_entry.id   ef44fa758c3d04c55c6fee2b1ee8549f
#
_cell.length_a   1.000
_cell.length_b   1.000
_cell.length_c   1.000
_cell.angle_alpha   90.00
_cell.angle_beta   90.00
_cell.angle_gamma   90.00
#
_symmetry.space_group_name_H-M   'P 1'
#
loop_
_entity.id
_entity.type
_entity.pdbx_description
1 polymer ?
#
loop_
_entity_poly.entity_id
_entity_poly.type
_entity_poly.pdbx_seq_one_letter_code
_entity_poly.pdbx_strand_id
1 'polypeptide(L)'
;MQTAIFFNDSGDQITRRTMGAYKIADMMRSDGWTVEVLDWITRWSNEEIKEFIDNLPFKVDLFGISNLWMQDDMIVEKIAYIKKHYPNAKILMGGPKPYQIDYGADAMVFGYSEYALKPVLDWMFNQAEKPVGKYPEWAPDSYLVDANNSYTGLNIDKFNVEYSDNDFILSEEALTLELSRGCKFKCKYCNYAFLGVKEDYSRHEDDIYNELMNNYNRYGTTNYIISDDTFNDRDTKIEKLANVV
;
A
#
# COMPACT_ATOMS: atom_id res chain seq x y z
N MET A 1 -4.74 16.17 15.06
CA MET A 1 -4.27 15.70 13.75
C MET A 1 -3.68 14.33 14.01
N GLN A 2 -4.17 13.29 13.33
CA GLN A 2 -3.71 11.91 13.47
C GLN A 2 -2.43 11.69 12.66
N THR A 3 -1.59 10.76 13.13
CA THR A 3 -0.26 10.54 12.59
C THR A 3 -0.01 9.05 12.32
N ALA A 4 0.65 8.75 11.22
CA ALA A 4 0.97 7.37 10.84
C ALA A 4 2.39 7.23 10.30
N ILE A 5 2.96 6.04 10.48
CA ILE A 5 4.18 5.60 9.81
C ILE A 5 3.88 4.31 9.06
N PHE A 6 4.23 4.27 7.78
CA PHE A 6 4.12 3.06 6.97
C PHE A 6 5.47 2.39 6.79
N PHE A 7 5.54 1.10 7.10
CA PHE A 7 6.67 0.25 6.80
C PHE A 7 6.47 -0.38 5.43
N ASN A 8 7.35 -0.01 4.51
CA ASN A 8 7.33 -0.46 3.13
C ASN A 8 8.64 -1.17 2.78
N ASP A 9 8.60 -2.03 1.79
CA ASP A 9 9.79 -2.67 1.24
C ASP A 9 9.65 -2.87 -0.26
N SER A 10 10.78 -2.93 -0.96
CA SER A 10 10.84 -3.09 -2.41
C SER A 10 11.57 -4.37 -2.84
N GLY A 11 12.00 -5.18 -1.88
CA GLY A 11 12.87 -6.33 -2.10
C GLY A 11 14.31 -5.93 -2.42
N ASP A 12 15.19 -6.93 -2.58
CA ASP A 12 16.64 -6.72 -2.58
C ASP A 12 17.26 -6.36 -3.94
N GLN A 13 16.50 -6.50 -5.04
CA GLN A 13 17.15 -6.60 -6.35
C GLN A 13 17.22 -5.31 -7.15
N ILE A 14 16.40 -4.29 -6.87
CA ILE A 14 16.32 -3.08 -7.71
C ILE A 14 16.01 -1.87 -6.84
N THR A 15 16.68 -0.75 -7.10
CA THR A 15 16.32 0.55 -6.53
C THR A 15 15.00 1.00 -7.14
N ARG A 16 13.91 0.63 -6.50
CA ARG A 16 12.54 0.96 -6.90
C ARG A 16 11.70 1.31 -5.69
N ARG A 17 10.65 2.07 -5.91
CA ARG A 17 9.65 2.31 -4.88
C ARG A 17 8.38 1.54 -5.19
N THR A 18 7.98 0.68 -4.27
CA THR A 18 6.69 -0.03 -4.37
C THR A 18 5.56 0.89 -3.99
N MET A 19 4.57 0.98 -4.85
CA MET A 19 3.50 1.96 -4.82
C MET A 19 2.56 1.83 -3.62
N GLY A 20 2.32 0.60 -3.11
CA GLY A 20 1.21 0.32 -2.21
C GLY A 20 1.15 1.20 -0.96
N ALA A 21 2.26 1.31 -0.22
CA ALA A 21 2.31 2.14 0.98
C ALA A 21 2.18 3.63 0.66
N TYR A 22 2.80 4.10 -0.41
CA TYR A 22 2.72 5.50 -0.84
C TYR A 22 1.30 5.89 -1.26
N LYS A 23 0.60 5.01 -1.96
CA LYS A 23 -0.79 5.22 -2.35
C LYS A 23 -1.71 5.38 -1.14
N ILE A 24 -1.55 4.51 -0.16
CA ILE A 24 -2.30 4.60 1.10
C ILE A 24 -1.90 5.87 1.88
N ALA A 25 -0.61 6.20 1.92
CA ALA A 25 -0.12 7.41 2.56
C ALA A 25 -0.69 8.68 1.91
N ASP A 26 -0.72 8.74 0.58
CA ASP A 26 -1.31 9.85 -0.18
C ASP A 26 -2.80 10.03 0.14
N MET A 27 -3.57 8.96 0.11
CA MET A 27 -5.00 8.99 0.48
C MET A 27 -5.20 9.48 1.92
N MET A 28 -4.39 9.03 2.87
CA MET A 28 -4.48 9.46 4.27
C MET A 28 -4.06 10.93 4.43
N ARG A 29 -3.00 11.37 3.72
CA ARG A 29 -2.57 12.77 3.70
C ARG A 29 -3.70 13.68 3.17
N SER A 30 -4.41 13.25 2.13
CA SER A 30 -5.59 13.95 1.59
C SER A 30 -6.75 14.02 2.59
N ASP A 31 -6.86 13.05 3.49
CA ASP A 31 -7.84 13.03 4.60
C ASP A 31 -7.33 13.77 5.86
N GLY A 32 -6.18 14.47 5.78
CA GLY A 32 -5.64 15.33 6.84
C GLY A 32 -4.76 14.63 7.86
N TRP A 33 -4.26 13.43 7.58
CA TRP A 33 -3.25 12.75 8.38
C TRP A 33 -1.85 13.28 8.09
N THR A 34 -0.97 13.24 9.09
CA THR A 34 0.48 13.31 8.87
C THR A 34 1.00 11.89 8.69
N VAL A 35 1.59 11.58 7.55
CA VAL A 35 2.03 10.21 7.22
C VAL A 35 3.45 10.23 6.68
N GLU A 36 4.31 9.44 7.30
CA GLU A 36 5.66 9.13 6.82
C GLU A 36 5.73 7.69 6.31
N VAL A 37 6.55 7.46 5.29
CA VAL A 37 6.80 6.13 4.74
C VAL A 37 8.27 5.79 4.93
N LEU A 38 8.55 4.75 5.71
CA LEU A 38 9.88 4.17 5.84
C LEU A 38 10.04 3.05 4.81
N ASP A 39 10.82 3.33 3.79
CA ASP A 39 11.11 2.37 2.74
C ASP A 39 12.32 1.50 3.07
N TRP A 40 12.42 0.36 2.39
CA TRP A 40 13.44 -0.67 2.63
C TRP A 40 13.56 -1.07 4.10
N ILE A 41 12.42 -1.22 4.75
CA ILE A 41 12.33 -1.46 6.20
C ILE A 41 13.03 -2.75 6.65
N THR A 42 13.24 -3.71 5.75
CA THR A 42 14.02 -4.92 6.02
C THR A 42 15.50 -4.66 6.27
N ARG A 43 16.01 -3.49 5.85
CA ARG A 43 17.39 -3.05 6.04
C ARG A 43 17.61 -2.25 7.33
N TRP A 44 16.52 -1.89 8.01
CA TRP A 44 16.57 -1.14 9.26
C TRP A 44 16.57 -2.09 10.46
N SER A 45 17.52 -1.93 11.36
CA SER A 45 17.46 -2.56 12.69
C SER A 45 16.28 -1.98 13.50
N ASN A 46 15.84 -2.70 14.50
CA ASN A 46 14.78 -2.22 15.39
C ASN A 46 15.21 -0.96 16.17
N GLU A 47 16.51 -0.84 16.48
CA GLU A 47 17.10 0.33 17.13
C GLU A 47 17.07 1.57 16.24
N GLU A 48 17.40 1.44 14.96
CA GLU A 48 17.33 2.54 13.98
C GLU A 48 15.88 2.99 13.76
N ILE A 49 14.93 2.06 13.67
CA ILE A 49 13.51 2.37 13.59
C ILE A 49 13.06 3.15 14.83
N LYS A 50 13.48 2.71 16.02
CA LYS A 50 13.15 3.38 17.26
C LYS A 50 13.75 4.78 17.33
N GLU A 51 15.03 4.91 16.98
CA GLU A 51 15.71 6.20 16.94
C GLU A 51 15.01 7.18 15.99
N PHE A 52 14.62 6.72 14.80
CA PHE A 52 13.85 7.52 13.87
C PHE A 52 12.52 7.98 14.47
N ILE A 53 11.73 7.05 15.02
CA ILE A 53 10.40 7.36 15.58
C ILE A 53 10.50 8.30 16.77
N ASP A 54 11.45 8.10 17.68
CA ASP A 54 11.63 8.90 18.89
C ASP A 54 12.07 10.35 18.58
N ASN A 55 12.68 10.58 17.41
CA ASN A 55 13.09 11.90 16.94
C ASN A 55 12.01 12.63 16.11
N LEU A 56 10.86 12.00 15.84
CA LEU A 56 9.77 12.69 15.15
C LEU A 56 9.18 13.78 16.02
N PRO A 57 8.73 14.90 15.42
CA PRO A 57 8.11 16.01 16.16
C PRO A 57 6.66 15.71 16.59
N PHE A 58 6.19 14.48 16.42
CA PHE A 58 4.84 14.06 16.75
C PHE A 58 4.83 12.62 17.30
N LYS A 59 3.77 12.28 18.00
CA LYS A 59 3.53 10.92 18.49
C LYS A 59 2.82 10.12 17.39
N VAL A 60 3.24 8.89 17.18
CA VAL A 60 2.64 7.99 16.18
C VAL A 60 1.37 7.34 16.74
N ASP A 61 0.25 7.49 16.02
CA ASP A 61 -1.04 6.89 16.36
C ASP A 61 -1.25 5.55 15.62
N LEU A 62 -0.67 5.41 14.41
CA LEU A 62 -0.85 4.24 13.57
C LEU A 62 0.46 3.79 12.94
N PHE A 63 0.73 2.49 12.98
CA PHE A 63 1.72 1.84 12.14
C PHE A 63 1.03 1.06 11.03
N GLY A 64 1.34 1.38 9.77
CA GLY A 64 0.92 0.64 8.60
C GLY A 64 2.02 -0.31 8.13
N ILE A 65 1.68 -1.55 7.79
CA ILE A 65 2.67 -2.55 7.39
C ILE A 65 2.24 -3.21 6.09
N SER A 66 3.12 -3.14 5.08
CA SER A 66 2.93 -3.84 3.82
C SER A 66 3.49 -5.26 3.90
N ASN A 67 2.70 -6.27 3.52
CA ASN A 67 3.17 -7.65 3.50
C ASN A 67 3.74 -8.09 2.15
N LEU A 68 3.90 -7.20 1.18
CA LEU A 68 4.27 -7.59 -0.19
C LEU A 68 5.65 -8.23 -0.28
N TRP A 69 6.66 -7.59 0.28
CA TRP A 69 8.06 -8.02 0.16
C TRP A 69 8.68 -8.53 1.46
N MET A 70 8.12 -8.17 2.61
CA MET A 70 8.60 -8.68 3.90
C MET A 70 8.22 -10.15 4.10
N GLN A 71 9.10 -10.90 4.74
CA GLN A 71 8.80 -12.26 5.20
C GLN A 71 7.95 -12.23 6.47
N ASP A 72 7.16 -13.27 6.68
CA ASP A 72 6.18 -13.30 7.77
C ASP A 72 6.82 -13.21 9.16
N ASP A 73 7.96 -13.87 9.37
CA ASP A 73 8.74 -13.80 10.62
C ASP A 73 9.25 -12.39 10.90
N MET A 74 9.72 -11.67 9.89
CA MET A 74 10.14 -10.28 10.02
C MET A 74 8.96 -9.37 10.38
N ILE A 75 7.79 -9.59 9.77
CA ILE A 75 6.59 -8.82 10.09
C ILE A 75 6.20 -9.03 11.55
N VAL A 76 6.16 -10.28 12.01
CA VAL A 76 5.83 -10.63 13.41
C VAL A 76 6.82 -9.99 14.38
N GLU A 77 8.13 -10.05 14.08
CA GLU A 77 9.16 -9.43 14.91
C GLU A 77 8.97 -7.91 15.02
N LYS A 78 8.78 -7.22 13.89
CA LYS A 78 8.58 -5.77 13.89
C LYS A 78 7.29 -5.36 14.62
N ILE A 79 6.20 -6.09 14.44
CA ILE A 79 4.95 -5.84 15.16
C ILE A 79 5.14 -6.03 16.66
N ALA A 80 5.80 -7.10 17.08
CA ALA A 80 6.08 -7.35 18.50
C ALA A 80 6.95 -6.23 19.11
N TYR A 81 7.94 -5.74 18.34
CA TYR A 81 8.77 -4.63 18.77
C TYR A 81 7.97 -3.32 18.90
N ILE A 82 7.12 -2.99 17.93
CA ILE A 82 6.25 -1.81 17.97
C ILE A 82 5.33 -1.88 19.18
N LYS A 83 4.63 -2.98 19.39
CA LYS A 83 3.72 -3.15 20.54
C LYS A 83 4.41 -2.96 21.89
N LYS A 84 5.64 -3.42 21.99
CA LYS A 84 6.44 -3.27 23.20
C LYS A 84 6.80 -1.82 23.50
N HIS A 85 7.17 -1.04 22.48
CA HIS A 85 7.70 0.32 22.65
C HIS A 85 6.64 1.42 22.45
N TYR A 86 5.59 1.14 21.66
CA TYR A 86 4.51 2.06 21.33
C TYR A 86 3.12 1.43 21.59
N PRO A 87 2.82 1.02 22.85
CA PRO A 87 1.64 0.20 23.15
C PRO A 87 0.29 0.89 22.91
N ASN A 88 0.28 2.22 22.73
CA ASN A 88 -0.93 2.99 22.46
C ASN A 88 -1.17 3.20 20.96
N ALA A 89 -0.21 2.91 20.11
CA ALA A 89 -0.38 3.00 18.68
C ALA A 89 -1.15 1.78 18.13
N LYS A 90 -1.95 2.00 17.11
CA LYS A 90 -2.64 0.93 16.39
C LYS A 90 -1.75 0.38 15.27
N ILE A 91 -2.02 -0.86 14.86
CA ILE A 91 -1.30 -1.52 13.78
C ILE A 91 -2.29 -1.95 12.71
N LEU A 92 -2.11 -1.41 11.51
CA LEU A 92 -2.86 -1.77 10.31
C LEU A 92 -1.93 -2.50 9.33
N MET A 93 -2.34 -3.67 8.89
CA MET A 93 -1.58 -4.44 7.93
C MET A 93 -2.32 -4.54 6.60
N GLY A 94 -1.61 -4.41 5.49
CA GLY A 94 -2.16 -4.50 4.15
C GLY A 94 -1.24 -5.24 3.19
N GLY A 95 -1.75 -5.53 1.99
CA GLY A 95 -0.99 -6.11 0.90
C GLY A 95 -1.61 -7.37 0.30
N PRO A 96 -1.01 -7.89 -0.78
CA PRO A 96 -1.62 -8.91 -1.63
C PRO A 96 -1.43 -10.34 -1.14
N LYS A 97 -0.55 -10.61 -0.17
CA LYS A 97 -0.35 -11.98 0.31
C LYS A 97 -1.55 -12.41 1.16
N PRO A 98 -2.05 -13.64 0.99
CA PRO A 98 -3.08 -14.16 1.85
C PRO A 98 -2.56 -14.29 3.29
N TYR A 99 -3.39 -13.90 4.25
CA TYR A 99 -3.05 -14.01 5.67
C TYR A 99 -3.35 -15.43 6.16
N GLN A 100 -2.38 -16.05 6.78
CA GLN A 100 -2.46 -17.45 7.24
C GLN A 100 -1.98 -17.65 8.69
N ILE A 101 -1.37 -16.61 9.28
CA ILE A 101 -0.85 -16.63 10.64
C ILE A 101 -1.31 -15.37 11.39
N ASP A 102 -1.26 -15.42 12.71
CA ASP A 102 -1.46 -14.25 13.55
C ASP A 102 -0.18 -13.40 13.57
N TYR A 103 -0.24 -12.24 12.92
CA TYR A 103 0.84 -11.25 12.95
C TYR A 103 0.76 -10.35 14.18
N GLY A 104 -0.36 -10.37 14.90
CA GLY A 104 -0.62 -9.47 16.01
C GLY A 104 -1.05 -8.06 15.61
N ALA A 105 -1.48 -7.80 14.37
CA ALA A 105 -2.02 -6.51 13.95
C ALA A 105 -3.42 -6.26 14.56
N ASP A 106 -3.80 -5.01 14.78
CA ASP A 106 -5.18 -4.68 15.23
C ASP A 106 -6.20 -4.88 14.11
N ALA A 107 -5.80 -4.55 12.88
CA ALA A 107 -6.59 -4.79 11.68
C ALA A 107 -5.72 -5.23 10.51
N MET A 108 -6.29 -6.06 9.65
CA MET A 108 -5.69 -6.55 8.41
C MET A 108 -6.66 -6.31 7.27
N VAL A 109 -6.19 -5.74 6.15
CA VAL A 109 -6.98 -5.52 4.95
C VAL A 109 -6.42 -6.37 3.82
N PHE A 110 -7.22 -7.29 3.31
CA PHE A 110 -6.87 -8.16 2.20
C PHE A 110 -7.46 -7.64 0.90
N GLY A 111 -6.62 -7.50 -0.14
CA GLY A 111 -7.02 -7.04 -1.47
C GLY A 111 -6.80 -5.55 -1.70
N TYR A 112 -7.53 -4.99 -2.65
CA TYR A 112 -7.43 -3.57 -3.00
C TYR A 112 -8.09 -2.70 -1.93
N SER A 113 -7.27 -2.06 -1.12
CA SER A 113 -7.70 -1.42 0.13
C SER A 113 -8.23 0.01 -0.02
N GLU A 114 -8.19 0.62 -1.18
CA GLU A 114 -8.52 2.02 -1.37
C GLU A 114 -9.91 2.40 -0.84
N TYR A 115 -10.93 1.60 -1.13
CA TYR A 115 -12.29 1.87 -0.60
C TYR A 115 -12.52 1.36 0.84
N ALA A 116 -11.69 0.40 1.29
CA ALA A 116 -11.77 -0.12 2.64
C ALA A 116 -11.04 0.76 3.66
N LEU A 117 -10.05 1.54 3.22
CA LEU A 117 -9.16 2.31 4.10
C LEU A 117 -9.93 3.25 5.02
N LYS A 118 -10.75 4.14 4.45
CA LYS A 118 -11.49 5.12 5.26
C LYS A 118 -12.45 4.47 6.27
N PRO A 119 -13.32 3.52 5.92
CA PRO A 119 -14.12 2.79 6.90
C PRO A 119 -13.33 2.11 8.01
N VAL A 120 -12.17 1.54 7.69
CA VAL A 120 -11.29 0.90 8.68
C VAL A 120 -10.71 1.94 9.65
N LEU A 121 -10.17 3.04 9.13
CA LEU A 121 -9.62 4.12 9.95
C LEU A 121 -10.68 4.80 10.81
N ASP A 122 -11.86 5.07 10.27
CA ASP A 122 -12.98 5.66 11.01
C ASP A 122 -13.42 4.74 12.16
N TRP A 123 -13.47 3.44 11.93
CA TRP A 123 -13.74 2.47 12.99
C TRP A 123 -12.62 2.45 14.05
N MET A 124 -11.36 2.41 13.62
CA MET A 124 -10.22 2.29 14.55
C MET A 124 -10.04 3.54 15.42
N PHE A 125 -10.37 4.73 14.92
CA PHE A 125 -10.01 6.00 15.58
C PHE A 125 -11.22 6.90 15.90
N ASN A 126 -12.32 6.80 15.17
CA ASN A 126 -13.44 7.74 15.22
C ASN A 126 -14.73 7.12 15.77
N GLN A 127 -14.67 5.92 16.35
CA GLN A 127 -15.83 5.19 16.92
C GLN A 127 -16.96 4.95 15.88
N ALA A 128 -16.62 4.93 14.60
CA ALA A 128 -17.57 4.60 13.55
C ALA A 128 -17.95 3.11 13.57
N GLU A 129 -18.98 2.74 12.79
CA GLU A 129 -19.39 1.37 12.61
C GLU A 129 -18.23 0.52 12.07
N LYS A 130 -18.12 -0.69 12.61
CA LYS A 130 -17.10 -1.65 12.19
C LYS A 130 -17.33 -2.06 10.72
N PRO A 131 -16.33 -1.98 9.84
CA PRO A 131 -16.46 -2.42 8.46
C PRO A 131 -16.77 -3.92 8.38
N VAL A 132 -17.31 -4.36 7.24
CA VAL A 132 -17.56 -5.79 7.03
C VAL A 132 -16.26 -6.58 7.05
N GLY A 133 -16.21 -7.58 7.94
CA GLY A 133 -15.01 -8.39 8.17
C GLY A 133 -15.24 -9.43 9.24
N LYS A 134 -14.18 -10.05 9.74
CA LYS A 134 -14.24 -11.09 10.77
C LYS A 134 -12.97 -11.13 11.62
N TYR A 135 -13.09 -11.74 12.78
CA TYR A 135 -11.94 -12.26 13.53
C TYR A 135 -11.68 -13.70 13.09
N PRO A 136 -10.59 -14.00 12.39
CA PRO A 136 -10.31 -15.38 11.98
C PRO A 136 -9.88 -16.23 13.18
N GLU A 137 -10.15 -17.54 13.14
CA GLU A 137 -9.78 -18.47 14.24
C GLU A 137 -8.27 -18.50 14.51
N TRP A 138 -7.46 -18.30 13.47
CA TRP A 138 -6.00 -18.28 13.57
C TRP A 138 -5.42 -16.94 14.06
N ALA A 139 -6.23 -15.88 14.16
CA ALA A 139 -5.86 -14.57 14.71
C ALA A 139 -7.08 -13.92 15.41
N PRO A 140 -7.44 -14.40 16.62
CA PRO A 140 -8.69 -14.00 17.27
C PRO A 140 -8.71 -12.53 17.74
N ASP A 141 -7.54 -11.89 17.86
CA ASP A 141 -7.40 -10.49 18.26
C ASP A 141 -7.19 -9.54 17.08
N SER A 142 -7.07 -10.06 15.87
CA SER A 142 -6.84 -9.29 14.65
C SER A 142 -8.08 -9.25 13.77
N TYR A 143 -8.57 -8.05 13.42
CA TYR A 143 -9.76 -7.91 12.59
C TYR A 143 -9.40 -7.94 11.10
N LEU A 144 -9.90 -8.94 10.37
CA LEU A 144 -9.67 -9.12 8.94
C LEU A 144 -10.82 -8.53 8.12
N VAL A 145 -10.50 -7.54 7.28
CA VAL A 145 -11.40 -6.97 6.28
C VAL A 145 -11.02 -7.53 4.92
N ASP A 146 -11.98 -8.16 4.25
CA ASP A 146 -11.84 -8.61 2.86
C ASP A 146 -12.36 -7.51 1.93
N ALA A 147 -11.45 -6.67 1.45
CA ALA A 147 -11.77 -5.56 0.58
C ALA A 147 -12.32 -6.00 -0.79
N ASN A 148 -11.98 -7.21 -1.23
CA ASN A 148 -12.38 -7.72 -2.55
C ASN A 148 -13.88 -8.05 -2.64
N ASN A 149 -14.46 -8.47 -1.52
CA ASN A 149 -15.88 -8.82 -1.48
C ASN A 149 -16.79 -7.64 -1.11
N SER A 150 -16.20 -6.57 -0.55
CA SER A 150 -16.96 -5.44 0.00
C SER A 150 -17.07 -4.27 -0.97
N TYR A 151 -16.23 -4.23 -2.01
CA TYR A 151 -16.12 -3.06 -2.87
C TYR A 151 -16.10 -3.47 -4.34
N THR A 152 -17.15 -3.12 -5.05
CA THR A 152 -17.30 -3.31 -6.50
C THR A 152 -17.26 -1.95 -7.21
N GLY A 153 -16.81 -1.92 -8.46
CA GLY A 153 -16.83 -0.70 -9.27
C GLY A 153 -15.66 0.23 -9.04
N LEU A 154 -14.45 -0.32 -8.93
CA LEU A 154 -13.21 0.46 -8.84
C LEU A 154 -13.08 1.43 -10.01
N ASN A 155 -12.96 2.72 -9.71
CA ASN A 155 -12.50 3.71 -10.68
C ASN A 155 -11.02 4.02 -10.38
N ILE A 156 -10.11 3.46 -11.18
CA ILE A 156 -8.67 3.59 -10.98
C ILE A 156 -8.10 4.90 -11.51
N ASP A 157 -8.87 5.70 -12.24
CA ASP A 157 -8.44 7.01 -12.74
C ASP A 157 -8.18 8.03 -11.63
N LYS A 158 -8.69 7.75 -10.42
CA LYS A 158 -8.49 8.60 -9.23
C LYS A 158 -7.39 8.10 -8.30
N PHE A 159 -6.64 7.09 -8.71
CA PHE A 159 -5.66 6.43 -7.86
C PHE A 159 -4.21 6.59 -8.35
N ASN A 160 -3.88 7.73 -8.94
CA ASN A 160 -2.49 8.16 -9.08
C ASN A 160 -1.84 8.31 -7.70
N VAL A 161 -0.54 8.23 -7.65
CA VAL A 161 0.22 8.41 -6.41
C VAL A 161 0.86 9.79 -6.42
N GLU A 162 0.51 10.60 -5.43
CA GLU A 162 1.21 11.86 -5.15
C GLU A 162 2.18 11.64 -4.00
N TYR A 163 3.47 11.69 -4.33
CA TYR A 163 4.52 11.60 -3.32
C TYR A 163 4.65 12.93 -2.57
N SER A 164 4.92 12.85 -1.28
CA SER A 164 5.26 14.00 -0.44
C SER A 164 6.73 14.40 -0.64
N ASP A 165 7.08 15.63 -0.34
CA ASP A 165 8.48 16.07 -0.34
C ASP A 165 9.32 15.32 0.70
N ASN A 166 8.70 14.81 1.78
CA ASN A 166 9.33 13.97 2.79
C ASN A 166 9.60 12.53 2.30
N ASP A 167 9.06 12.12 1.16
CA ASP A 167 9.32 10.78 0.62
C ASP A 167 10.70 10.71 -0.07
N PHE A 168 11.39 11.84 -0.26
CA PHE A 168 12.77 11.94 -0.76
C PHE A 168 13.01 11.15 -2.06
N ILE A 169 12.14 11.38 -3.05
CA ILE A 169 12.27 10.72 -4.36
C ILE A 169 13.51 11.20 -5.08
N LEU A 170 14.37 10.26 -5.50
CA LEU A 170 15.55 10.54 -6.30
C LEU A 170 15.27 10.35 -7.79
N SER A 171 15.88 11.17 -8.65
CA SER A 171 15.62 11.14 -10.10
C SER A 171 16.01 9.82 -10.78
N GLU A 172 16.98 9.11 -10.23
CA GLU A 172 17.47 7.82 -10.72
C GLU A 172 16.67 6.61 -10.21
N GLU A 173 15.77 6.81 -9.25
CA GLU A 173 14.90 5.74 -8.78
C GLU A 173 13.84 5.38 -9.81
N ALA A 174 13.46 4.10 -9.84
CA ALA A 174 12.32 3.65 -10.60
C ALA A 174 11.05 3.73 -9.75
N LEU A 175 10.12 4.58 -10.16
CA LEU A 175 8.78 4.63 -9.56
C LEU A 175 7.89 3.52 -10.14
N THR A 176 6.91 3.10 -9.37
CA THR A 176 5.94 2.12 -9.83
C THR A 176 4.77 2.84 -10.49
N LEU A 177 4.41 2.41 -11.70
CA LEU A 177 3.27 2.92 -12.46
C LEU A 177 2.23 1.82 -12.63
N GLU A 178 0.98 2.09 -12.27
CA GLU A 178 -0.15 1.22 -12.49
C GLU A 178 -0.99 1.77 -13.66
N LEU A 179 -1.13 0.98 -14.72
CA LEU A 179 -1.93 1.35 -15.90
C LEU A 179 -3.31 0.70 -15.87
N SER A 180 -3.41 -0.48 -15.25
CA SER A 180 -4.65 -1.24 -15.21
C SER A 180 -4.67 -2.21 -14.03
N ARG A 181 -5.87 -2.65 -13.66
CA ARG A 181 -6.11 -3.72 -12.69
C ARG A 181 -6.92 -4.84 -13.30
N GLY A 182 -6.62 -6.05 -12.85
CA GLY A 182 -7.28 -7.24 -13.31
C GLY A 182 -6.53 -7.94 -14.42
N CYS A 183 -6.95 -9.15 -14.69
CA CYS A 183 -6.36 -10.02 -15.70
C CYS A 183 -7.44 -10.86 -16.35
N LYS A 184 -7.43 -10.94 -17.69
CA LYS A 184 -8.37 -11.77 -18.44
C LYS A 184 -8.13 -13.29 -18.27
N PHE A 185 -6.94 -13.68 -17.81
CA PHE A 185 -6.57 -15.06 -17.66
C PHE A 185 -7.06 -15.65 -16.33
N LYS A 186 -7.28 -16.95 -16.32
CA LYS A 186 -7.71 -17.73 -15.13
C LYS A 186 -6.70 -18.82 -14.83
N CYS A 187 -5.43 -18.46 -14.69
CA CYS A 187 -4.35 -19.41 -14.45
C CYS A 187 -4.54 -20.10 -13.09
N LYS A 188 -4.44 -21.43 -13.06
CA LYS A 188 -4.72 -22.24 -11.86
C LYS A 188 -3.75 -21.98 -10.69
N TYR A 189 -2.57 -21.45 -10.96
CA TYR A 189 -1.55 -21.12 -9.97
C TYR A 189 -1.57 -19.65 -9.52
N CYS A 190 -2.42 -18.82 -10.11
CA CYS A 190 -2.41 -17.39 -9.91
C CYS A 190 -3.26 -16.99 -8.70
N ASN A 191 -2.68 -16.24 -7.78
CA ASN A 191 -3.37 -15.70 -6.61
C ASN A 191 -4.25 -14.49 -6.94
N TYR A 192 -4.04 -13.80 -8.06
CA TYR A 192 -4.80 -12.61 -8.43
C TYR A 192 -6.30 -12.86 -8.61
N ALA A 193 -6.69 -14.09 -8.97
CA ALA A 193 -8.10 -14.48 -9.01
C ALA A 193 -8.81 -14.35 -7.65
N PHE A 194 -8.06 -14.40 -6.55
CA PHE A 194 -8.56 -14.23 -5.17
C PHE A 194 -8.58 -12.77 -4.72
N LEU A 195 -7.88 -11.86 -5.42
CA LEU A 195 -7.89 -10.44 -5.09
C LEU A 195 -9.17 -9.72 -5.52
N GLY A 196 -10.14 -10.43 -6.10
CA GLY A 196 -11.50 -9.95 -6.34
C GLY A 196 -11.71 -9.16 -7.63
N VAL A 197 -10.68 -8.56 -8.20
CA VAL A 197 -10.78 -7.83 -9.47
C VAL A 197 -10.75 -8.83 -10.61
N LYS A 198 -11.91 -9.07 -11.22
CA LYS A 198 -12.09 -10.03 -12.32
C LYS A 198 -12.24 -9.36 -13.68
N GLU A 199 -12.45 -8.06 -13.68
CA GLU A 199 -12.59 -7.24 -14.87
C GLU A 199 -11.32 -6.41 -15.05
N ASP A 200 -11.05 -6.05 -16.30
CA ASP A 200 -9.90 -5.25 -16.64
C ASP A 200 -10.24 -3.77 -16.59
N TYR A 201 -9.80 -3.12 -15.55
CA TYR A 201 -9.93 -1.68 -15.39
C TYR A 201 -8.66 -0.99 -15.88
N SER A 202 -8.78 -0.22 -16.95
CA SER A 202 -7.68 0.57 -17.52
C SER A 202 -7.83 2.04 -17.22
N ARG A 203 -6.75 2.71 -16.85
CA ARG A 203 -6.70 4.15 -16.63
C ARG A 203 -6.81 4.92 -17.96
N HIS A 204 -7.30 6.17 -17.90
CA HIS A 204 -7.28 7.09 -19.02
C HIS A 204 -5.87 7.58 -19.33
N GLU A 205 -5.59 7.84 -20.60
CA GLU A 205 -4.30 8.36 -21.07
C GLU A 205 -3.91 9.67 -20.38
N ASP A 206 -4.85 10.61 -20.26
CA ASP A 206 -4.61 11.89 -19.59
C ASP A 206 -4.20 11.75 -18.14
N ASP A 207 -4.78 10.79 -17.41
CA ASP A 207 -4.46 10.54 -16.01
C ASP A 207 -3.04 9.95 -15.87
N ILE A 208 -2.66 9.02 -16.75
CA ILE A 208 -1.31 8.47 -16.81
C ILE A 208 -0.30 9.56 -17.17
N TYR A 209 -0.60 10.37 -18.21
CA TYR A 209 0.24 11.48 -18.64
C TYR A 209 0.49 12.48 -17.50
N ASN A 210 -0.57 12.88 -16.81
CA ASN A 210 -0.48 13.82 -15.70
C ASN A 210 0.39 13.30 -14.55
N GLU A 211 0.29 12.02 -14.20
CA GLU A 211 1.16 11.40 -13.19
C GLU A 211 2.62 11.39 -13.61
N LEU A 212 2.90 10.98 -14.85
CA LEU A 212 4.27 10.97 -15.40
C LEU A 212 4.87 12.39 -15.43
N MET A 213 4.11 13.37 -15.92
CA MET A 213 4.56 14.75 -15.99
C MET A 213 4.75 15.38 -14.60
N ASN A 214 3.87 15.10 -13.64
CA ASN A 214 4.02 15.56 -12.28
C ASN A 214 5.31 15.00 -11.64
N ASN A 215 5.56 13.71 -11.78
CA ASN A 215 6.77 13.07 -11.25
C ASN A 215 8.04 13.59 -11.95
N TYR A 216 7.99 13.80 -13.26
CA TYR A 216 9.11 14.38 -13.99
C TYR A 216 9.41 15.83 -13.54
N ASN A 217 8.39 16.67 -13.44
CA ASN A 217 8.55 18.08 -13.07
C ASN A 217 9.02 18.25 -11.61
N ARG A 218 8.57 17.37 -10.70
CA ARG A 218 8.93 17.48 -9.28
C ARG A 218 10.25 16.81 -8.94
N TYR A 219 10.55 15.65 -9.54
CA TYR A 219 11.65 14.80 -9.13
C TYR A 219 12.65 14.50 -10.25
N GLY A 220 12.35 14.86 -11.49
CA GLY A 220 13.17 14.50 -12.64
C GLY A 220 13.10 13.01 -13.02
N THR A 221 12.13 12.28 -12.49
CA THR A 221 12.01 10.82 -12.69
C THR A 221 11.62 10.49 -14.12
N THR A 222 12.37 9.58 -14.73
CA THR A 222 12.13 9.02 -16.07
C THR A 222 12.04 7.51 -16.10
N ASN A 223 12.28 6.87 -14.95
CA ASN A 223 12.31 5.42 -14.83
C ASN A 223 11.05 4.91 -14.16
N TYR A 224 10.37 3.94 -14.79
CA TYR A 224 9.14 3.36 -14.26
C TYR A 224 9.13 1.85 -14.38
N ILE A 225 8.51 1.21 -13.38
CA ILE A 225 8.18 -0.21 -13.38
C ILE A 225 6.66 -0.35 -13.41
N ILE A 226 6.14 -1.03 -14.42
CA ILE A 226 4.70 -1.27 -14.54
C ILE A 226 4.31 -2.39 -13.58
N SER A 227 3.31 -2.12 -12.73
CA SER A 227 2.83 -3.04 -11.68
C SER A 227 1.54 -3.78 -12.04
N ASP A 228 1.13 -3.73 -13.29
CA ASP A 228 -0.11 -4.38 -13.75
C ASP A 228 -0.07 -5.90 -13.56
N ASP A 229 -1.21 -6.50 -13.25
CA ASP A 229 -1.38 -7.95 -13.17
C ASP A 229 -1.02 -8.64 -14.50
N THR A 230 -1.34 -7.98 -15.62
CA THR A 230 -0.94 -8.39 -16.96
C THR A 230 -0.88 -7.17 -17.87
N PHE A 231 0.32 -6.72 -18.18
CA PHE A 231 0.51 -5.52 -18.99
C PHE A 231 0.16 -5.75 -20.48
N ASN A 232 0.59 -6.86 -21.03
CA ASN A 232 0.56 -7.15 -22.48
C ASN A 232 -0.59 -8.07 -22.89
N ASP A 233 -1.68 -8.10 -22.17
CA ASP A 233 -2.83 -8.94 -22.52
C ASP A 233 -3.72 -8.35 -23.63
N ARG A 234 -3.53 -7.05 -23.96
CA ARG A 234 -4.25 -6.32 -25.02
C ARG A 234 -3.36 -5.27 -25.65
N ASP A 235 -3.47 -5.11 -26.96
CA ASP A 235 -2.75 -4.08 -27.72
C ASP A 235 -3.11 -2.68 -27.23
N THR A 236 -4.37 -2.44 -26.85
CA THR A 236 -4.86 -1.14 -26.36
C THR A 236 -4.14 -0.63 -25.10
N LYS A 237 -3.62 -1.50 -24.24
CA LYS A 237 -2.81 -1.05 -23.08
C LYS A 237 -1.44 -0.56 -23.53
N ILE A 238 -0.84 -1.25 -24.47
CA ILE A 238 0.46 -0.90 -25.03
C ILE A 238 0.34 0.41 -25.82
N GLU A 239 -0.71 0.55 -26.63
CA GLU A 239 -1.01 1.77 -27.41
C GLU A 239 -1.22 2.98 -26.48
N LYS A 240 -2.01 2.85 -25.40
CA LYS A 240 -2.19 3.91 -24.41
C LYS A 240 -0.86 4.39 -23.82
N LEU A 241 0.00 3.47 -23.40
CA LEU A 241 1.30 3.86 -22.88
C LEU A 241 2.15 4.54 -23.95
N ALA A 242 2.18 4.01 -25.18
CA ALA A 242 2.94 4.59 -26.28
C ALA A 242 2.47 6.01 -26.68
N ASN A 243 1.20 6.34 -26.42
CA ASN A 243 0.67 7.67 -26.70
C ASN A 243 1.06 8.73 -25.64
N VAL A 244 1.46 8.30 -24.45
CA VAL A 244 1.75 9.20 -23.31
C VAL A 244 3.25 9.31 -22.97
N VAL A 245 4.12 8.47 -23.55
CA VAL A 245 5.57 8.48 -23.42
C VAL A 245 6.20 9.01 -24.69
#